data_053591ddc30b28b0ca289a8b9a1d8b7c
#
_entry.id   053591ddc30b28b0ca289a8b9a1d8b7c
#
_cell.length_a   1.000
_cell.length_b   1.000
_cell.length_c   1.000
_cell.angle_alpha   90.00
_cell.angle_beta   90.00
_cell.angle_gamma   90.00
#
_symmetry.space_group_name_H-M   'P 1'
#
loop_
_entity.id
_entity.type
_entity.pdbx_description
1 polymer ?
#
loop_
_entity_poly.entity_id
_entity_poly.type
_entity_poly.pdbx_seq_one_letter_code
_entity_poly.pdbx_strand_id
1 'polypeptide(L)'
;MSKKQKLRDRLFGSPPPRDFSWSQLVSLLHGYGINEKSGDGSRRRFYDPSKPEVPFLHMHKRHPDDTLLAYQVENVKAFLKEWGYHK
;
A
#
# COMPACT_ATOMS: atom_id res chain seq x y z
N MET A 1 -14.82 -1.90 -14.31
CA MET A 1 -14.13 -1.28 -13.17
C MET A 1 -12.65 -1.58 -13.25
N SER A 2 -11.81 -0.61 -12.88
CA SER A 2 -10.38 -0.81 -12.92
C SER A 2 -9.92 -1.71 -11.77
N LYS A 3 -8.77 -2.36 -11.98
CA LYS A 3 -8.16 -3.17 -10.94
C LYS A 3 -7.84 -2.34 -9.69
N LYS A 4 -7.40 -1.08 -9.90
CA LYS A 4 -7.11 -0.16 -8.81
C LYS A 4 -8.35 0.09 -7.95
N GLN A 5 -9.49 0.35 -8.59
CA GLN A 5 -10.72 0.63 -7.85
C GLN A 5 -11.17 -0.56 -7.02
N LYS A 6 -11.08 -1.76 -7.58
CA LYS A 6 -11.45 -2.97 -6.84
C LYS A 6 -10.55 -3.18 -5.63
N LEU A 7 -9.23 -2.98 -5.80
CA LEU A 7 -8.28 -3.14 -4.70
C LEU A 7 -8.49 -2.06 -3.64
N ARG A 8 -8.78 -0.82 -4.07
CA ARG A 8 -9.07 0.26 -3.13
C ARG A 8 -10.31 -0.05 -2.30
N ASP A 9 -11.37 -0.46 -2.96
CA ASP A 9 -12.62 -0.78 -2.26
C ASP A 9 -12.42 -1.91 -1.26
N ARG A 10 -11.58 -2.88 -1.62
CA ARG A 10 -11.28 -3.99 -0.74
C ARG A 10 -10.45 -3.54 0.46
N LEU A 11 -9.44 -2.70 0.22
CA LEU A 11 -8.58 -2.20 1.30
C LEU A 11 -9.38 -1.38 2.31
N PHE A 12 -10.28 -0.52 1.85
CA PHE A 12 -11.08 0.34 2.70
C PHE A 12 -12.40 -0.31 3.15
N GLY A 13 -12.59 -1.58 2.84
CA GLY A 13 -13.79 -2.30 3.22
C GLY A 13 -13.90 -2.51 4.72
N SER A 14 -15.11 -2.80 5.18
CA SER A 14 -15.38 -3.09 6.57
C SER A 14 -16.10 -4.44 6.65
N PRO A 15 -15.52 -5.43 7.35
CA PRO A 15 -14.25 -5.37 8.09
C PRO A 15 -13.03 -5.30 7.16
N PRO A 16 -11.87 -4.90 7.70
CA PRO A 16 -10.64 -4.84 6.89
C PRO A 16 -10.28 -6.22 6.33
N PRO A 17 -9.67 -6.28 5.14
CA PRO A 17 -9.30 -7.56 4.55
C PRO A 17 -8.21 -8.26 5.36
N ARG A 18 -8.30 -9.59 5.44
CA ARG A 18 -7.31 -10.40 6.16
C ARG A 18 -6.33 -11.08 5.22
N ASP A 19 -6.61 -11.06 3.93
CA ASP A 19 -5.82 -11.77 2.93
C ASP A 19 -5.27 -10.83 1.85
N PHE A 20 -5.12 -9.55 2.18
CA PHE A 20 -4.57 -8.57 1.24
C PHE A 20 -3.07 -8.80 1.10
N SER A 21 -2.64 -9.18 -0.09
CA SER A 21 -1.25 -9.58 -0.33
C SER A 21 -0.37 -8.40 -0.69
N TRP A 22 0.96 -8.61 -0.59
CA TRP A 22 1.94 -7.60 -0.99
C TRP A 22 1.80 -7.22 -2.45
N SER A 23 1.60 -8.21 -3.34
CA SER A 23 1.46 -7.92 -4.76
C SER A 23 0.19 -7.10 -5.04
N GLN A 24 -0.89 -7.33 -4.30
CA GLN A 24 -2.08 -6.50 -4.41
C GLN A 24 -1.83 -5.08 -3.92
N LEU A 25 -1.07 -4.93 -2.85
CA LEU A 25 -0.67 -3.62 -2.35
C LEU A 25 0.15 -2.86 -3.39
N VAL A 26 1.14 -3.51 -3.97
CA VAL A 26 2.00 -2.89 -5.00
C VAL A 26 1.15 -2.45 -6.20
N SER A 27 0.23 -3.30 -6.65
CA SER A 27 -0.67 -2.97 -7.76
C SER A 27 -1.53 -1.76 -7.45
N LEU A 28 -2.08 -1.71 -6.23
CA LEU A 28 -2.93 -0.59 -5.83
C LEU A 28 -2.14 0.71 -5.79
N LEU A 29 -0.99 0.70 -5.12
CA LEU A 29 -0.17 1.90 -4.98
C LEU A 29 0.36 2.36 -6.32
N HIS A 30 0.76 1.42 -7.19
CA HIS A 30 1.19 1.76 -8.54
C HIS A 30 0.08 2.46 -9.32
N GLY A 31 -1.16 2.06 -9.10
CA GLY A 31 -2.31 2.72 -9.71
C GLY A 31 -2.48 4.18 -9.30
N TYR A 32 -1.93 4.54 -8.14
CA TYR A 32 -1.91 5.93 -7.66
C TYR A 32 -0.64 6.69 -8.08
N GLY A 33 0.27 6.02 -8.77
CA GLY A 33 1.55 6.63 -9.13
C GLY A 33 2.63 6.46 -8.07
N ILE A 34 2.41 5.57 -7.11
CA ILE A 34 3.34 5.31 -6.01
C ILE A 34 4.13 4.04 -6.34
N ASN A 35 5.45 4.15 -6.33
CA ASN A 35 6.35 3.06 -6.72
C ASN A 35 7.02 2.44 -5.50
N GLU A 36 7.38 1.16 -5.64
CA GLU A 36 8.11 0.44 -4.60
C GLU A 36 9.61 0.57 -4.84
N LYS A 37 10.36 0.74 -3.76
CA LYS A 37 11.81 0.74 -3.79
C LYS A 37 12.32 -0.20 -2.71
N SER A 38 13.21 -1.12 -3.08
CA SER A 38 13.79 -2.07 -2.14
C SER A 38 14.79 -1.39 -1.22
N GLY A 39 14.74 -1.78 0.06
CA GLY A 39 15.77 -1.45 1.03
C GLY A 39 16.57 -2.70 1.39
N ASP A 40 17.20 -2.68 2.54
CA ASP A 40 17.96 -3.82 3.03
C ASP A 40 17.01 -4.92 3.52
N GLY A 41 17.28 -6.16 3.13
CA GLY A 41 16.49 -7.31 3.56
C GLY A 41 15.03 -7.20 3.17
N SER A 42 14.13 -7.29 4.15
CA SER A 42 12.69 -7.23 3.92
C SER A 42 12.13 -5.81 3.92
N ARG A 43 12.99 -4.82 4.10
CA ARG A 43 12.54 -3.43 4.12
C ARG A 43 12.17 -2.97 2.72
N ARG A 44 11.04 -2.27 2.63
CA ARG A 44 10.55 -1.68 1.38
C ARG A 44 10.08 -0.28 1.65
N ARG A 45 10.20 0.58 0.63
CA ARG A 45 9.72 1.95 0.70
C ARG A 45 8.84 2.21 -0.50
N PHE A 46 7.76 2.94 -0.26
CA PHE A 46 6.89 3.38 -1.35
C PHE A 46 7.00 4.89 -1.47
N TYR A 47 7.07 5.39 -2.68
CA TYR A 47 7.24 6.81 -2.92
C TYR A 47 6.51 7.24 -4.19
N ASP A 48 6.14 8.52 -4.23
CA ASP A 48 5.49 9.11 -5.40
C ASP A 48 6.48 10.07 -6.07
N PRO A 49 7.05 9.70 -7.22
CA PRO A 49 8.05 10.56 -7.87
C PRO A 49 7.49 11.89 -8.36
N SER A 50 6.16 11.99 -8.55
CA SER A 50 5.53 13.23 -8.99
C SER A 50 5.16 14.15 -7.84
N LYS A 51 5.29 13.69 -6.60
CA LYS A 51 4.91 14.46 -5.41
C LYS A 51 6.01 14.39 -4.36
N PRO A 52 7.06 15.22 -4.52
CA PRO A 52 8.20 15.16 -3.59
C PRO A 52 7.85 15.53 -2.16
N GLU A 53 6.73 16.23 -1.95
CA GLU A 53 6.27 16.59 -0.60
C GLU A 53 5.72 15.40 0.18
N VAL A 54 5.35 14.30 -0.52
CA VAL A 54 4.82 13.11 0.15
C VAL A 54 5.98 12.29 0.69
N PRO A 55 6.00 11.97 2.00
CA PRO A 55 7.09 11.17 2.57
C PRO A 55 7.04 9.73 2.08
N PHE A 56 8.17 9.04 2.24
CA PHE A 56 8.22 7.61 1.94
C PHE A 56 7.34 6.86 2.94
N LEU A 57 6.61 5.88 2.43
CA LEU A 57 5.88 4.93 3.27
C LEU A 57 6.79 3.72 3.48
N HIS A 58 7.27 3.55 4.71
CA HIS A 58 8.18 2.46 5.05
C HIS A 58 7.39 1.26 5.52
N MET A 59 7.70 0.09 4.96
CA MET A 59 7.03 -1.15 5.33
C MET A 59 8.01 -2.31 5.30
N HIS A 60 7.68 -3.37 6.03
CA HIS A 60 8.40 -4.64 5.99
C HIS A 60 7.58 -5.66 5.21
N LYS A 61 8.18 -6.20 4.13
CA LYS A 61 7.57 -7.29 3.39
C LYS A 61 7.81 -8.58 4.15
N ARG A 62 6.72 -9.21 4.59
CA ARG A 62 6.81 -10.47 5.34
C ARG A 62 7.27 -11.59 4.41
N HIS A 63 7.93 -12.57 4.98
CA HIS A 63 8.47 -13.70 4.24
C HIS A 63 8.43 -14.94 5.13
N PRO A 64 7.96 -16.10 4.64
CA PRO A 64 7.53 -16.37 3.26
C PRO A 64 6.10 -15.90 2.94
N ASP A 65 5.28 -15.65 3.95
CA ASP A 65 3.89 -15.22 3.75
C ASP A 65 3.86 -13.71 3.54
N ASP A 66 3.46 -13.28 2.35
CA ASP A 66 3.43 -11.86 1.99
C ASP A 66 2.08 -11.17 2.26
N THR A 67 1.19 -11.83 3.01
CA THR A 67 -0.07 -11.23 3.40
C THR A 67 0.16 -10.12 4.42
N LEU A 68 -0.49 -8.98 4.23
CA LEU A 68 -0.34 -7.84 5.12
C LEU A 68 -0.94 -8.14 6.50
N LEU A 69 -0.24 -7.69 7.53
CA LEU A 69 -0.77 -7.71 8.89
C LEU A 69 -1.82 -6.59 9.05
N ALA A 70 -2.71 -6.76 10.02
CA ALA A 70 -3.78 -5.79 10.25
C ALA A 70 -3.25 -4.37 10.43
N TYR A 71 -2.17 -4.20 11.23
CA TYR A 71 -1.63 -2.87 11.44
C TYR A 71 -1.03 -2.27 10.16
N GLN A 72 -0.50 -3.13 9.27
CA GLN A 72 0.03 -2.66 8.00
C GLN A 72 -1.10 -2.14 7.10
N VAL A 73 -2.23 -2.84 7.07
CA VAL A 73 -3.41 -2.38 6.33
C VAL A 73 -3.84 -1.01 6.84
N GLU A 74 -3.89 -0.85 8.16
CA GLU A 74 -4.31 0.43 8.76
C GLU A 74 -3.31 1.54 8.45
N ASN A 75 -2.02 1.24 8.46
CA ASN A 75 -0.98 2.22 8.14
C ASN A 75 -1.10 2.69 6.68
N VAL A 76 -1.37 1.78 5.76
CA VAL A 76 -1.55 2.15 4.35
C VAL A 76 -2.79 3.01 4.18
N LYS A 77 -3.89 2.63 4.83
CA LYS A 77 -5.13 3.41 4.76
C LYS A 77 -4.92 4.83 5.28
N ALA A 78 -4.24 4.95 6.42
CA ALA A 78 -3.96 6.25 7.01
C ALA A 78 -3.10 7.11 6.07
N PHE A 79 -2.07 6.51 5.47
CA PHE A 79 -1.21 7.19 4.52
C PHE A 79 -2.00 7.71 3.32
N LEU A 80 -2.84 6.86 2.73
CA LEU A 80 -3.62 7.25 1.57
C LEU A 80 -4.60 8.37 1.89
N LYS A 81 -5.22 8.33 3.06
CA LYS A 81 -6.14 9.39 3.50
C LYS A 81 -5.40 10.70 3.75
N GLU A 82 -4.27 10.63 4.45
CA GLU A 82 -3.52 11.82 4.83
C GLU A 82 -3.02 12.59 3.62
N TRP A 83 -2.60 11.88 2.58
CA TRP A 83 -2.01 12.50 1.39
C TRP A 83 -2.98 12.60 0.22
N GLY A 84 -4.27 12.33 0.45
CA GLY A 84 -5.32 12.59 -0.53
C GLY A 84 -5.45 11.57 -1.65
N TYR A 85 -4.91 10.39 -1.49
CA TYR A 85 -4.96 9.34 -2.52
C TYR A 85 -6.26 8.54 -2.49
N HIS A 86 -6.98 8.56 -1.40
CA HIS A 86 -8.13 7.68 -1.22
C HIS A 86 -9.37 8.09 -2.01
N LYS A 87 -9.31 9.21 -2.68
CA LYS A 87 -10.43 9.71 -3.48
C LYS A 87 -10.66 8.91 -4.75
#